data_8563119ad566474b3a06835d8404c430
#
_entry.id   8563119ad566474b3a06835d8404c430
#
_cell.length_a   1.000
_cell.length_b   1.000
_cell.length_c   1.000
_cell.angle_alpha   90.00
_cell.angle_beta   90.00
_cell.angle_gamma   90.00
#
_symmetry.space_group_name_H-M   'P 1'
#
loop_
_entity.id
_entity.type
_entity.pdbx_description
1 polymer ?
#
loop_
_entity_poly.entity_id
_entity_poly.type
_entity_poly.pdbx_seq_one_letter_code
_entity_poly.pdbx_strand_id
1 'polypeptide(L)'
;YENILANSNCLIMLADNQGQLLQSWGDRRFVEPSQAAGFTPGAWWQERYSGTNAIGTALACGQAVHIQRDEHFLKANRFMTGSASPIFDAARQMIGVLDVSSDSYLPPAHTLGMVKMMSQSVENRLILNLFKDDYFQLSFNTSLDNLDSQWAGLLVFDEAGQIVSANRRADSLLGVGLSRVNIESLFDVPLQQLLNQPESLPFALRAAGRYRFHGLLKRPRKPRI
;
A
#
# COMPACT_ATOMS: atom_id res chain seq x y z
N TYR A 1 4.85 -9.02 10.44
CA TYR A 1 5.92 -8.03 10.22
C TYR A 1 6.81 -7.83 11.44
N GLU A 2 6.27 -7.90 12.64
CA GLU A 2 7.07 -7.76 13.89
C GLU A 2 8.21 -8.79 13.98
N ASN A 3 7.98 -10.03 13.54
CA ASN A 3 8.98 -11.09 13.60
C ASN A 3 10.13 -10.91 12.59
N ILE A 4 9.89 -10.27 11.46
CA ILE A 4 10.93 -9.96 10.47
C ILE A 4 11.81 -8.82 10.95
N LEU A 5 11.24 -7.89 11.71
CA LEU A 5 11.93 -6.70 12.21
C LEU A 5 12.74 -6.94 13.49
N ALA A 6 12.37 -7.95 14.28
CA ALA A 6 13.04 -8.24 15.55
C ALA A 6 14.54 -8.52 15.42
N ASN A 7 14.99 -8.96 14.24
CA ASN A 7 16.39 -9.25 13.93
C ASN A 7 17.02 -8.29 12.93
N SER A 8 16.29 -7.28 12.47
CA SER A 8 16.79 -6.26 11.56
C SER A 8 16.95 -4.94 12.33
N ASN A 9 18.07 -4.26 12.13
CA ASN A 9 18.35 -2.94 12.74
C ASN A 9 17.48 -1.85 12.08
N CYS A 10 16.17 -2.04 12.07
CA CYS A 10 15.20 -1.17 11.40
C CYS A 10 14.15 -0.66 12.38
N LEU A 11 13.68 0.54 12.12
CA LEU A 11 12.52 1.15 12.76
C LEU A 11 11.45 1.41 11.71
N ILE A 12 10.21 0.98 11.97
CA ILE A 12 9.04 1.33 11.17
C ILE A 12 8.26 2.41 11.89
N MET A 13 7.88 3.44 11.16
CA MET A 13 7.08 4.56 11.67
C MET A 13 5.87 4.79 10.77
N LEU A 14 4.74 5.09 11.39
CA LEU A 14 3.51 5.50 10.72
C LEU A 14 3.20 6.94 11.12
N ALA A 15 3.06 7.82 10.13
CA ALA A 15 2.66 9.20 10.34
C ALA A 15 1.33 9.48 9.63
N ASP A 16 0.57 10.47 10.11
CA ASP A 16 -0.63 10.95 9.44
C ASP A 16 -0.28 11.87 8.25
N ASN A 17 -1.29 12.38 7.55
CA ASN A 17 -1.08 13.26 6.40
C ASN A 17 -0.59 14.66 6.77
N GLN A 18 -0.54 14.99 8.04
CA GLN A 18 0.07 16.22 8.55
C GLN A 18 1.51 16.03 9.01
N GLY A 19 2.01 14.79 8.96
CA GLY A 19 3.35 14.45 9.39
C GLY A 19 3.48 14.17 10.89
N GLN A 20 2.37 14.04 11.60
CA GLN A 20 2.37 13.68 13.00
C GLN A 20 2.57 12.18 13.16
N LEU A 21 3.55 11.77 13.98
CA LEU A 21 3.85 10.37 14.21
C LEU A 21 2.76 9.71 15.04
N LEU A 22 2.13 8.65 14.49
CA LEU A 22 1.04 7.91 15.12
C LEU A 22 1.53 6.67 15.87
N GLN A 23 2.50 5.95 15.30
CA GLN A 23 2.98 4.68 15.81
C GLN A 23 4.39 4.42 15.34
N SER A 24 5.17 3.69 16.14
CA SER A 24 6.49 3.20 15.75
C SER A 24 6.68 1.77 16.23
N TRP A 25 7.37 0.96 15.41
CA TRP A 25 7.71 -0.44 15.71
C TRP A 25 9.17 -0.68 15.37
N GLY A 26 9.83 -1.54 16.11
CA GLY A 26 11.19 -1.93 15.82
C GLY A 26 11.89 -2.58 16.99
N ASP A 27 13.20 -2.79 16.83
CA ASP A 27 14.05 -3.29 17.90
C ASP A 27 14.08 -2.29 19.08
N ARG A 28 13.99 -2.78 20.31
CA ARG A 28 14.03 -1.95 21.53
C ARG A 28 15.27 -1.03 21.61
N ARG A 29 16.38 -1.43 20.99
CA ARG A 29 17.56 -0.58 20.89
C ARG A 29 17.33 0.73 20.15
N PHE A 30 16.32 0.78 19.27
CA PHE A 30 15.96 1.96 18.48
C PHE A 30 14.74 2.68 19.03
N VAL A 31 13.81 1.97 19.66
CA VAL A 31 12.57 2.58 20.17
C VAL A 31 12.87 3.57 21.31
N GLU A 32 13.66 3.19 22.30
CA GLU A 32 13.99 4.08 23.43
C GLU A 32 14.84 5.30 23.02
N PRO A 33 15.98 5.13 22.33
CA PRO A 33 16.74 6.27 21.84
C PRO A 33 15.99 7.11 20.80
N SER A 34 15.14 6.48 19.99
CA SER A 34 14.34 7.16 18.99
C SER A 34 13.27 8.06 19.61
N GLN A 35 12.67 7.63 20.70
CA GLN A 35 11.72 8.44 21.46
C GLN A 35 12.37 9.72 21.98
N ALA A 36 13.59 9.63 22.51
CA ALA A 36 14.37 10.79 22.96
C ALA A 36 14.75 11.74 21.82
N ALA A 37 14.83 11.24 20.58
CA ALA A 37 15.18 12.02 19.38
C ALA A 37 13.97 12.55 18.59
N GLY A 38 12.75 12.47 19.15
CA GLY A 38 11.54 12.94 18.50
C GLY A 38 10.80 11.87 17.66
N PHE A 39 11.14 10.59 17.81
CA PHE A 39 10.43 9.47 17.17
C PHE A 39 9.29 8.92 18.03
N THR A 40 8.74 9.75 18.91
CA THR A 40 7.58 9.41 19.72
C THR A 40 6.26 9.68 18.98
N PRO A 41 5.18 8.94 19.29
CA PRO A 41 3.85 9.30 18.79
C PRO A 41 3.51 10.75 19.15
N GLY A 42 2.97 11.49 18.17
CA GLY A 42 2.66 12.91 18.29
C GLY A 42 3.76 13.84 17.78
N ALA A 43 4.97 13.36 17.50
CA ALA A 43 6.04 14.18 16.94
C ALA A 43 5.72 14.63 15.51
N TRP A 44 6.15 15.84 15.14
CA TRP A 44 5.94 16.39 13.80
C TRP A 44 7.12 16.09 12.89
N TRP A 45 6.83 15.47 11.75
CA TRP A 45 7.80 15.04 10.75
C TRP A 45 7.57 15.69 9.38
N GLN A 46 6.89 16.82 9.34
CA GLN A 46 6.79 17.60 8.11
C GLN A 46 8.16 18.20 7.77
N GLU A 47 8.46 18.33 6.50
CA GLU A 47 9.74 18.82 6.01
C GLU A 47 10.13 20.17 6.61
N ARG A 48 9.18 21.08 6.77
CA ARG A 48 9.39 22.42 7.34
C ARG A 48 9.77 22.41 8.82
N TYR A 49 9.43 21.34 9.57
CA TYR A 49 9.71 21.25 11.01
C TYR A 49 10.92 20.39 11.33
N SER A 50 11.17 19.39 10.51
CA SER A 50 12.19 18.35 10.78
C SER A 50 13.34 18.35 9.76
N GLY A 51 13.31 19.30 8.81
CA GLY A 51 14.22 19.29 7.68
C GLY A 51 13.89 18.15 6.71
N THR A 52 14.75 17.94 5.73
CA THR A 52 14.55 16.87 4.74
C THR A 52 14.76 15.51 5.39
N ASN A 53 13.68 14.73 5.52
CA ASN A 53 13.67 13.34 5.95
C ASN A 53 12.73 12.52 5.05
N ALA A 54 12.76 11.19 5.17
CA ALA A 54 11.97 10.33 4.29
C ALA A 54 10.47 10.58 4.41
N ILE A 55 9.96 10.75 5.63
CA ILE A 55 8.53 11.03 5.89
C ILE A 55 8.13 12.38 5.30
N GLY A 56 8.85 13.44 5.63
CA GLY A 56 8.56 14.80 5.16
C GLY A 56 8.63 14.91 3.64
N THR A 57 9.62 14.28 3.03
CA THR A 57 9.76 14.25 1.57
C THR A 57 8.64 13.46 0.91
N ALA A 58 8.25 12.31 1.44
CA ALA A 58 7.13 11.53 0.92
C ALA A 58 5.81 12.29 0.99
N LEU A 59 5.56 13.05 2.07
CA LEU A 59 4.40 13.92 2.20
C LEU A 59 4.39 15.03 1.15
N ALA A 60 5.54 15.66 0.91
CA ALA A 60 5.66 16.74 -0.06
C ALA A 60 5.53 16.25 -1.50
N CYS A 61 6.11 15.10 -1.83
CA CYS A 61 6.12 14.55 -3.20
C CYS A 61 4.91 13.67 -3.52
N GLY A 62 4.23 13.10 -2.52
CA GLY A 62 3.17 12.11 -2.73
C GLY A 62 3.64 10.79 -3.33
N GLN A 63 4.92 10.48 -3.24
CA GLN A 63 5.54 9.30 -3.82
C GLN A 63 6.47 8.62 -2.82
N ALA A 64 6.74 7.33 -3.02
CA ALA A 64 7.75 6.63 -2.23
C ALA A 64 9.14 7.21 -2.50
N VAL A 65 9.88 7.46 -1.43
CA VAL A 65 11.21 8.06 -1.48
C VAL A 65 12.20 7.30 -0.61
N HIS A 66 13.47 7.36 -0.99
CA HIS A 66 14.59 6.86 -0.21
C HIS A 66 15.56 8.00 0.08
N ILE A 67 15.96 8.14 1.35
CA ILE A 67 16.91 9.15 1.79
C ILE A 67 18.07 8.45 2.47
N GLN A 68 19.28 8.71 1.98
CA GLN A 68 20.53 8.32 2.61
C GLN A 68 21.12 9.54 3.29
N ARG A 69 21.48 9.42 4.58
CA ARG A 69 22.05 10.50 5.37
C ARG A 69 23.54 10.32 5.50
N ASP A 70 24.27 11.42 5.48
CA ASP A 70 25.69 11.41 5.77
C ASP A 70 25.94 11.33 7.29
N GLU A 71 27.20 11.16 7.68
CA GLU A 71 27.58 10.97 9.09
C GLU A 71 27.25 12.17 9.99
N HIS A 72 27.12 13.38 9.47
CA HIS A 72 26.78 14.55 10.27
C HIS A 72 25.37 14.47 10.86
N PHE A 73 24.44 13.85 10.12
CA PHE A 73 23.06 13.67 10.58
C PHE A 73 22.90 12.50 11.55
N LEU A 74 23.84 11.54 11.55
CA LEU A 74 23.79 10.37 12.43
C LEU A 74 23.85 10.73 13.91
N LYS A 75 24.62 11.74 14.28
CA LYS A 75 24.71 12.20 15.67
C LYS A 75 23.39 12.72 16.22
N ALA A 76 22.55 13.32 15.35
CA ALA A 76 21.26 13.88 15.74
C ALA A 76 20.12 12.85 15.64
N ASN A 77 20.11 11.99 14.62
CA ASN A 77 18.97 11.14 14.28
C ASN A 77 19.23 9.63 14.33
N ARG A 78 20.47 9.19 14.45
CA ARG A 78 20.90 7.78 14.56
C ARG A 78 20.59 6.86 13.38
N PHE A 79 19.91 7.32 12.34
CA PHE A 79 19.58 6.51 11.17
C PHE A 79 20.32 7.00 9.94
N MET A 80 20.94 6.06 9.23
CA MET A 80 21.74 6.35 8.02
C MET A 80 20.89 6.36 6.76
N THR A 81 19.87 5.50 6.72
CA THR A 81 18.99 5.38 5.57
C THR A 81 17.55 5.35 6.01
N GLY A 82 16.66 5.91 5.20
CA GLY A 82 15.24 5.86 5.41
C GLY A 82 14.51 5.77 4.07
N SER A 83 13.46 4.98 4.02
CA SER A 83 12.54 4.91 2.91
C SER A 83 11.13 5.11 3.41
N ALA A 84 10.36 5.95 2.73
CA ALA A 84 9.00 6.25 3.11
C ALA A 84 8.08 6.11 1.90
N SER A 85 6.87 5.63 2.11
CA SER A 85 5.85 5.52 1.09
C SER A 85 4.54 6.10 1.59
N PRO A 86 3.86 6.94 0.81
CA PRO A 86 2.54 7.42 1.18
C PRO A 86 1.53 6.28 1.17
N ILE A 87 0.51 6.42 2.02
CA ILE A 87 -0.64 5.53 2.09
C ILE A 87 -1.86 6.29 1.63
N PHE A 88 -2.61 5.72 0.69
CA PHE A 88 -3.83 6.29 0.16
C PHE A 88 -5.04 5.48 0.60
N ASP A 89 -6.16 6.13 0.84
CA ASP A 89 -7.42 5.47 1.13
C ASP A 89 -8.12 4.97 -0.15
N ALA A 90 -9.32 4.40 0.01
CA ALA A 90 -10.12 3.90 -1.10
C ALA A 90 -10.55 4.98 -2.11
N ALA A 91 -10.56 6.25 -1.71
CA ALA A 91 -10.85 7.41 -2.55
C ALA A 91 -9.58 8.06 -3.15
N ARG A 92 -8.42 7.41 -3.01
CA ARG A 92 -7.12 7.91 -3.48
C ARG A 92 -6.65 9.20 -2.80
N GLN A 93 -7.12 9.47 -1.58
CA GLN A 93 -6.63 10.57 -0.76
C GLN A 93 -5.48 10.08 0.12
N MET A 94 -4.41 10.85 0.20
CA MET A 94 -3.28 10.50 1.07
C MET A 94 -3.68 10.66 2.54
N ILE A 95 -3.64 9.57 3.28
CA ILE A 95 -4.03 9.53 4.71
C ILE A 95 -2.83 9.42 5.64
N GLY A 96 -1.67 9.08 5.12
CA GLY A 96 -0.48 8.95 5.93
C GLY A 96 0.74 8.53 5.15
N VAL A 97 1.81 8.26 5.88
CA VAL A 97 3.09 7.82 5.35
C VAL A 97 3.65 6.71 6.24
N LEU A 98 4.14 5.66 5.61
CA LEU A 98 4.88 4.59 6.27
C LEU A 98 6.36 4.77 5.99
N ASP A 99 7.18 4.74 7.04
CA ASP A 99 8.63 4.88 6.96
C ASP A 99 9.33 3.64 7.51
N VAL A 100 10.40 3.24 6.84
CA VAL A 100 11.37 2.25 7.33
C VAL A 100 12.73 2.90 7.37
N SER A 101 13.30 3.05 8.56
CA SER A 101 14.62 3.63 8.80
C SER A 101 15.58 2.61 9.37
N SER A 102 16.85 2.71 8.99
CA SER A 102 17.91 1.80 9.43
C SER A 102 19.13 2.57 9.87
N ASP A 103 19.88 2.02 10.84
CA ASP A 103 21.17 2.53 11.29
C ASP A 103 22.33 2.09 10.41
N SER A 104 22.07 1.34 9.36
CA SER A 104 23.06 0.85 8.41
C SER A 104 22.76 1.33 7.00
N TYR A 105 23.81 1.42 6.17
CA TYR A 105 23.66 1.73 4.76
C TYR A 105 23.16 0.51 4.00
N LEU A 106 21.84 0.32 4.01
CA LEU A 106 21.20 -0.72 3.21
C LEU A 106 21.02 -0.26 1.75
N PRO A 107 21.08 -1.17 0.78
CA PRO A 107 20.76 -0.83 -0.60
C PRO A 107 19.35 -0.21 -0.69
N PRO A 108 19.17 0.90 -1.44
CA PRO A 108 17.86 1.55 -1.57
C PRO A 108 16.73 0.61 -1.99
N ALA A 109 17.05 -0.39 -2.82
CA ALA A 109 16.07 -1.35 -3.30
C ALA A 109 15.41 -2.16 -2.15
N HIS A 110 16.13 -2.44 -1.07
CA HIS A 110 15.61 -3.22 0.07
C HIS A 110 14.58 -2.44 0.87
N THR A 111 14.95 -1.27 1.37
CA THR A 111 14.06 -0.47 2.22
C THR A 111 12.90 0.11 1.42
N LEU A 112 13.16 0.58 0.20
CA LEU A 112 12.12 1.12 -0.68
C LEU A 112 11.12 0.05 -1.11
N GLY A 113 11.61 -1.14 -1.49
CA GLY A 113 10.75 -2.28 -1.82
C GLY A 113 9.88 -2.72 -0.65
N MET A 114 10.47 -2.78 0.55
CA MET A 114 9.75 -3.15 1.78
C MET A 114 8.63 -2.15 2.10
N VAL A 115 8.93 -0.86 2.08
CA VAL A 115 7.95 0.17 2.43
C VAL A 115 6.82 0.26 1.39
N LYS A 116 7.11 0.06 0.11
CA LYS A 116 6.09 0.00 -0.95
C LYS A 116 5.17 -1.21 -0.75
N MET A 117 5.72 -2.37 -0.48
CA MET A 117 4.96 -3.59 -0.22
C MET A 117 4.03 -3.42 0.98
N MET A 118 4.52 -2.87 2.07
CA MET A 118 3.75 -2.66 3.29
C MET A 118 2.64 -1.63 3.09
N SER A 119 2.90 -0.52 2.41
CA SER A 119 1.88 0.49 2.13
C SER A 119 0.78 -0.03 1.21
N GLN A 120 1.11 -0.84 0.22
CA GLN A 120 0.12 -1.50 -0.64
C GLN A 120 -0.74 -2.51 0.13
N SER A 121 -0.14 -3.26 1.05
CA SER A 121 -0.90 -4.17 1.93
C SER A 121 -1.90 -3.43 2.81
N VAL A 122 -1.51 -2.28 3.36
CA VAL A 122 -2.41 -1.44 4.16
C VAL A 122 -3.55 -0.88 3.30
N GLU A 123 -3.24 -0.36 2.13
CA GLU A 123 -4.24 0.18 1.19
C GLU A 123 -5.25 -0.89 0.78
N ASN A 124 -4.79 -2.09 0.43
CA ASN A 124 -5.67 -3.20 0.07
C ASN A 124 -6.61 -3.57 1.21
N ARG A 125 -6.08 -3.64 2.43
CA ARG A 125 -6.88 -3.95 3.62
C ARG A 125 -7.94 -2.89 3.89
N LEU A 126 -7.63 -1.61 3.68
CA LEU A 126 -8.59 -0.52 3.83
C LEU A 126 -9.73 -0.65 2.80
N ILE A 127 -9.41 -0.93 1.53
CA ILE A 127 -10.40 -1.12 0.48
C ILE A 127 -11.28 -2.33 0.79
N LEU A 128 -10.69 -3.47 1.13
CA LEU A 128 -11.42 -4.69 1.43
C LEU A 128 -12.37 -4.51 2.61
N ASN A 129 -11.91 -3.90 3.70
CA ASN A 129 -12.73 -3.70 4.89
C ASN A 129 -13.89 -2.74 4.66
N LEU A 130 -13.70 -1.72 3.81
CA LEU A 130 -14.74 -0.73 3.54
C LEU A 130 -15.88 -1.30 2.68
N PHE A 131 -15.58 -2.17 1.73
CA PHE A 131 -16.52 -2.58 0.68
C PHE A 131 -16.95 -4.06 0.73
N LYS A 132 -16.37 -4.87 1.60
CA LYS A 132 -16.58 -6.34 1.63
C LYS A 132 -18.03 -6.79 1.80
N ASP A 133 -18.86 -6.00 2.45
CA ASP A 133 -20.25 -6.38 2.77
C ASP A 133 -21.23 -6.12 1.64
N ASP A 134 -21.00 -5.08 0.83
CA ASP A 134 -21.99 -4.55 -0.10
C ASP A 134 -21.59 -4.68 -1.58
N TYR A 135 -20.33 -5.00 -1.88
CA TYR A 135 -19.80 -4.98 -3.24
C TYR A 135 -19.06 -6.27 -3.60
N PHE A 136 -18.97 -6.52 -4.90
CA PHE A 136 -18.12 -7.56 -5.46
C PHE A 136 -16.66 -7.10 -5.45
N GLN A 137 -15.75 -8.05 -5.29
CA GLN A 137 -14.31 -7.81 -5.32
C GLN A 137 -13.67 -8.78 -6.30
N LEU A 138 -12.87 -8.25 -7.22
CA LEU A 138 -12.08 -9.02 -8.16
C LEU A 138 -10.60 -8.76 -7.89
N SER A 139 -9.88 -9.81 -7.51
CA SER A 139 -8.42 -9.81 -7.50
C SER A 139 -7.91 -10.41 -8.80
N PHE A 140 -6.93 -9.82 -9.43
CA PHE A 140 -6.37 -10.32 -10.69
C PHE A 140 -4.86 -10.08 -10.77
N ASN A 141 -4.17 -10.98 -11.46
CA ASN A 141 -2.74 -10.88 -11.70
C ASN A 141 -2.35 -11.73 -12.91
N THR A 142 -1.16 -11.50 -13.42
CA THR A 142 -0.57 -12.32 -14.49
C THR A 142 -0.13 -13.69 -13.99
N SER A 143 0.22 -13.83 -12.72
CA SER A 143 0.63 -15.08 -12.08
C SER A 143 -0.49 -15.65 -11.21
N LEU A 144 -0.76 -16.93 -11.37
CA LEU A 144 -1.74 -17.66 -10.56
C LEU A 144 -1.36 -17.69 -9.07
N ASP A 145 -0.07 -17.73 -8.76
CA ASP A 145 0.43 -17.88 -7.39
C ASP A 145 0.29 -16.58 -6.56
N ASN A 146 0.05 -15.44 -7.18
CA ASN A 146 0.02 -14.13 -6.55
C ASN A 146 -1.35 -13.45 -6.60
N LEU A 147 -2.44 -14.22 -6.69
CA LEU A 147 -3.80 -13.65 -6.77
C LEU A 147 -4.29 -13.04 -5.46
N ASP A 148 -3.82 -13.54 -4.33
CA ASP A 148 -4.22 -13.07 -2.99
C ASP A 148 -3.12 -12.24 -2.31
N SER A 149 -2.16 -11.75 -3.09
CA SER A 149 -1.06 -10.95 -2.57
C SER A 149 -1.30 -9.46 -2.74
N GLN A 150 -0.49 -8.63 -2.06
CA GLN A 150 -0.47 -7.18 -2.25
C GLN A 150 -0.07 -6.76 -3.67
N TRP A 151 0.48 -7.67 -4.46
CA TRP A 151 0.89 -7.43 -5.85
C TRP A 151 -0.23 -7.67 -6.86
N ALA A 152 -1.36 -8.22 -6.42
CA ALA A 152 -2.52 -8.38 -7.27
C ALA A 152 -3.25 -7.04 -7.47
N GLY A 153 -3.84 -6.86 -8.65
CA GLY A 153 -4.81 -5.81 -8.88
C GLY A 153 -6.10 -6.12 -8.12
N LEU A 154 -6.72 -5.11 -7.54
CA LEU A 154 -7.97 -5.23 -6.81
C LEU A 154 -8.97 -4.23 -7.37
N LEU A 155 -10.13 -4.75 -7.79
CA LEU A 155 -11.27 -3.97 -8.26
C LEU A 155 -12.47 -4.24 -7.37
N VAL A 156 -13.18 -3.20 -6.99
CA VAL A 156 -14.44 -3.27 -6.27
C VAL A 156 -15.54 -2.70 -7.15
N PHE A 157 -16.62 -3.43 -7.35
CA PHE A 157 -17.68 -3.05 -8.27
C PHE A 157 -19.07 -3.51 -7.78
N ASP A 158 -20.10 -2.86 -8.29
CA ASP A 158 -21.49 -3.18 -7.99
C ASP A 158 -22.08 -4.22 -8.97
N GLU A 159 -23.35 -4.57 -8.79
CA GLU A 159 -24.05 -5.55 -9.63
C GLU A 159 -24.18 -5.12 -11.10
N ALA A 160 -24.13 -3.82 -11.35
CA ALA A 160 -24.16 -3.28 -12.72
C ALA A 160 -22.76 -3.27 -13.36
N GLY A 161 -21.72 -3.70 -12.62
CA GLY A 161 -20.34 -3.69 -13.06
C GLY A 161 -19.64 -2.35 -12.93
N GLN A 162 -20.26 -1.37 -12.28
CA GLN A 162 -19.67 -0.06 -12.07
C GLN A 162 -18.57 -0.14 -11.01
N ILE A 163 -17.37 0.28 -11.34
CA ILE A 163 -16.24 0.27 -10.41
C ILE A 163 -16.41 1.41 -9.41
N VAL A 164 -16.33 1.06 -8.11
CA VAL A 164 -16.40 2.01 -7.00
C VAL A 164 -15.05 2.25 -6.33
N SER A 165 -14.13 1.30 -6.44
CA SER A 165 -12.77 1.45 -5.92
C SER A 165 -11.82 0.50 -6.62
N ALA A 166 -10.55 0.85 -6.63
CA ALA A 166 -9.47 0.02 -7.16
C ALA A 166 -8.16 0.36 -6.44
N ASN A 167 -7.29 -0.63 -6.29
CA ASN A 167 -5.94 -0.34 -5.80
C ASN A 167 -5.06 0.21 -6.93
N ARG A 168 -3.91 0.76 -6.56
CA ARG A 168 -2.96 1.33 -7.54
C ARG A 168 -2.35 0.27 -8.45
N ARG A 169 -2.23 -0.96 -7.97
CA ARG A 169 -1.74 -2.08 -8.77
C ARG A 169 -2.68 -2.41 -9.93
N ALA A 170 -4.00 -2.28 -9.72
CA ALA A 170 -4.98 -2.45 -10.80
C ALA A 170 -4.77 -1.43 -11.92
N ASP A 171 -4.54 -0.17 -11.59
CA ASP A 171 -4.22 0.88 -12.58
C ASP A 171 -2.96 0.51 -13.39
N SER A 172 -1.91 0.05 -12.72
CA SER A 172 -0.65 -0.34 -13.37
C SER A 172 -0.81 -1.54 -14.29
N LEU A 173 -1.55 -2.57 -13.87
CA LEU A 173 -1.75 -3.79 -14.65
C LEU A 173 -2.62 -3.54 -15.88
N LEU A 174 -3.60 -2.67 -15.79
CA LEU A 174 -4.53 -2.37 -16.89
C LEU A 174 -4.08 -1.18 -17.74
N GLY A 175 -3.15 -0.37 -17.24
CA GLY A 175 -2.60 0.78 -17.96
C GLY A 175 -3.58 1.94 -18.17
N VAL A 176 -4.66 2.01 -17.38
CA VAL A 176 -5.69 3.04 -17.51
C VAL A 176 -6.13 3.53 -16.12
N GLY A 177 -6.61 4.76 -16.06
CA GLY A 177 -7.29 5.27 -14.85
C GLY A 177 -8.68 4.65 -14.71
N LEU A 178 -9.00 4.13 -13.53
CA LEU A 178 -10.19 3.31 -13.30
C LEU A 178 -11.36 4.05 -12.66
N SER A 179 -11.30 5.38 -12.54
CA SER A 179 -12.42 6.15 -12.05
C SER A 179 -13.57 6.19 -13.05
N ARG A 180 -14.78 5.82 -12.60
CA ARG A 180 -16.02 5.84 -13.39
C ARG A 180 -16.04 4.90 -14.60
N VAL A 181 -15.30 3.80 -14.56
CA VAL A 181 -15.25 2.80 -15.62
C VAL A 181 -16.12 1.61 -15.23
N ASN A 182 -16.78 0.99 -16.22
CA ASN A 182 -17.50 -0.27 -16.02
C ASN A 182 -16.55 -1.44 -16.24
N ILE A 183 -16.63 -2.47 -15.40
CA ILE A 183 -15.76 -3.64 -15.48
C ILE A 183 -15.86 -4.38 -16.82
N GLU A 184 -17.01 -4.34 -17.49
CA GLU A 184 -17.19 -4.94 -18.82
C GLU A 184 -16.29 -4.31 -19.90
N SER A 185 -15.91 -3.04 -19.74
CA SER A 185 -14.99 -2.37 -20.66
C SER A 185 -13.53 -2.74 -20.44
N LEU A 186 -13.20 -3.32 -19.29
CA LEU A 186 -11.85 -3.68 -18.93
C LEU A 186 -11.48 -5.12 -19.33
N PHE A 187 -12.44 -6.04 -19.32
CA PHE A 187 -12.21 -7.45 -19.58
C PHE A 187 -13.18 -7.99 -20.64
N ASP A 188 -12.68 -8.92 -21.44
CA ASP A 188 -13.46 -9.61 -22.47
C ASP A 188 -14.33 -10.73 -21.87
N VAL A 189 -15.21 -10.37 -20.94
CA VAL A 189 -16.13 -11.31 -20.31
C VAL A 189 -17.45 -10.59 -20.04
N PRO A 190 -18.61 -11.21 -20.36
CA PRO A 190 -19.89 -10.66 -20.00
C PRO A 190 -20.05 -10.55 -18.49
N LEU A 191 -20.69 -9.48 -18.01
CA LEU A 191 -20.87 -9.23 -16.57
C LEU A 191 -21.53 -10.42 -15.86
N GLN A 192 -22.57 -11.01 -16.45
CA GLN A 192 -23.26 -12.15 -15.86
C GLN A 192 -22.34 -13.37 -15.70
N GLN A 193 -21.48 -13.62 -16.67
CA GLN A 193 -20.51 -14.70 -16.59
C GLN A 193 -19.48 -14.43 -15.47
N LEU A 194 -19.05 -13.18 -15.33
CA LEU A 194 -18.14 -12.78 -14.25
C LEU A 194 -18.80 -12.94 -12.88
N LEU A 195 -20.03 -12.47 -12.71
CA LEU A 195 -20.79 -12.56 -11.45
C LEU A 195 -21.12 -14.01 -11.05
N ASN A 196 -21.16 -14.93 -12.01
CA ASN A 196 -21.45 -16.35 -11.78
C ASN A 196 -20.21 -17.20 -11.52
N GLN A 197 -19.02 -16.62 -11.51
CA GLN A 197 -17.80 -17.35 -11.18
C GLN A 197 -17.87 -17.90 -9.75
N PRO A 198 -17.39 -19.14 -9.51
CA PRO A 198 -17.29 -19.68 -8.16
C PRO A 198 -16.39 -18.79 -7.29
N GLU A 199 -16.84 -18.51 -6.08
CA GLU A 199 -16.08 -17.67 -5.16
C GLU A 199 -14.76 -18.33 -4.76
N SER A 200 -13.68 -17.52 -4.75
CA SER A 200 -12.34 -17.96 -4.35
C SER A 200 -11.76 -19.11 -5.18
N LEU A 201 -12.27 -19.32 -6.39
CA LEU A 201 -11.72 -20.28 -7.34
C LEU A 201 -11.09 -19.52 -8.52
N PRO A 202 -9.80 -19.70 -8.81
CA PRO A 202 -9.15 -18.98 -9.91
C PRO A 202 -9.79 -19.28 -11.26
N PHE A 203 -9.93 -18.25 -12.09
CA PHE A 203 -10.42 -18.37 -13.46
C PHE A 203 -9.60 -17.53 -14.42
N ALA A 204 -9.60 -17.92 -15.69
CA ALA A 204 -8.93 -17.18 -16.74
C ALA A 204 -9.68 -15.89 -17.06
N LEU A 205 -8.94 -14.79 -17.23
CA LEU A 205 -9.49 -13.48 -17.49
C LEU A 205 -8.62 -12.77 -18.52
N ARG A 206 -9.24 -12.18 -19.55
CA ARG A 206 -8.50 -11.42 -20.57
C ARG A 206 -8.89 -9.96 -20.52
N ALA A 207 -7.88 -9.08 -20.40
CA ALA A 207 -8.11 -7.65 -20.54
C ALA A 207 -8.45 -7.30 -21.99
N ALA A 208 -9.33 -6.31 -22.17
CA ALA A 208 -9.65 -5.78 -23.47
C ALA A 208 -8.36 -5.31 -24.15
N GLY A 209 -7.95 -6.00 -25.23
CA GLY A 209 -6.79 -5.64 -26.00
C GLY A 209 -5.58 -6.58 -25.98
N ARG A 210 -5.52 -7.67 -25.22
CA ARG A 210 -4.52 -8.78 -25.40
C ARG A 210 -3.92 -9.40 -24.14
N TYR A 211 -3.99 -8.76 -22.97
CA TYR A 211 -3.32 -9.29 -21.77
C TYR A 211 -4.15 -10.38 -21.11
N ARG A 212 -3.48 -11.49 -20.75
CA ARG A 212 -4.11 -12.58 -20.01
C ARG A 212 -3.82 -12.45 -18.53
N PHE A 213 -4.87 -12.57 -17.74
CA PHE A 213 -4.81 -12.57 -16.29
C PHE A 213 -5.48 -13.81 -15.73
N HIS A 214 -5.23 -14.05 -14.45
CA HIS A 214 -6.03 -14.93 -13.60
C HIS A 214 -6.82 -14.06 -12.63
N GLY A 215 -8.03 -14.46 -12.32
CA GLY A 215 -8.91 -13.72 -11.44
C GLY A 215 -9.45 -14.56 -10.30
N LEU A 216 -9.79 -13.91 -9.21
CA LEU A 216 -10.53 -14.44 -8.06
C LEU A 216 -11.67 -13.49 -7.73
N LEU A 217 -12.89 -14.03 -7.65
CA LEU A 217 -14.08 -13.25 -7.30
C LEU A 217 -14.46 -13.50 -5.84
N LYS A 218 -14.83 -12.44 -5.15
CA LYS A 218 -15.52 -12.50 -3.86
C LYS A 218 -16.83 -11.72 -3.95
N ARG A 219 -17.91 -12.32 -3.43
CA ARG A 219 -19.25 -11.75 -3.43
C ARG A 219 -19.48 -10.89 -2.19
N PRO A 220 -20.48 -9.97 -2.24
CA PRO A 220 -20.91 -9.25 -1.03
C PRO A 220 -21.26 -10.22 0.09
N ARG A 221 -20.81 -9.93 1.31
CA ARG A 221 -21.07 -10.78 2.48
C ARG A 221 -22.48 -10.64 3.03
N LYS A 222 -23.12 -9.48 2.83
CA LYS A 222 -24.51 -9.26 3.22
C LYS A 222 -25.43 -9.57 2.06
N PRO A 223 -26.38 -10.53 2.19
CA PRO A 223 -27.39 -10.72 1.17
C PRO A 223 -28.24 -9.45 1.07
N ARG A 224 -28.50 -8.99 -0.14
CA ARG A 224 -29.50 -7.95 -0.37
C ARG A 224 -30.87 -8.52 -0.09
N ILE A 225 -31.66 -7.85 0.75
CA ILE A 225 -33.06 -8.14 1.01
C ILE A 225 -33.90 -7.53 -0.13
#